data_7f8825ac281fffd38f8ca7165ee791ce
#
_entry.id   7f8825ac281fffd38f8ca7165ee791ce
#
_cell.length_a   1.000
_cell.length_b   1.000
_cell.length_c   1.000
_cell.angle_alpha   90.00
_cell.angle_beta   90.00
_cell.angle_gamma   90.00
#
_symmetry.space_group_name_H-M   'P 1'
#
loop_
_entity.id
_entity.type
_entity.pdbx_description
1 polymer ?
#
loop_
_entity_poly.entity_id
_entity_poly.type
_entity_poly.pdbx_seq_one_letter_code
_entity_poly.pdbx_strand_id
1 'polypeptide(L)'
;MSAFDKLVKHSKKVSHFNHLSAICGWDQAAVMPTGGAQARSEAMAELSVHIHGLMTQPQLSDWFAEAEAESLNSEQTAVLREMKRHWQQANVLPESLVEAKSLAGSKCEHAWRSQRKANDWVGFEKNWAEVVKLSQEEAQIRAEATGTTPYDAMLELYEPGTTTESLNRVFSDVKSWLPEMIDQAIEKQRSESVLEPKGCYPAQNQKALGLDVMKLLQFDFNHGRLDESVHPFCGGVPSDVRITTRYNETEFVQSLMGIVHETGHARYEQGLPKHLAGTPAGEARSMGIHESQSLFFEMQLGRSPAFIDHLARLAADHFGAHNDKVFQIDNIQKLYTRVKKDFIRVDADELTYPAHVILRYEIERDLMNGVIKHTDVPELWDEKMRASLGLSTKGNYQNGCMQDIHWTDGSFGYFPSYTLGAMYAAQFMATMKQSVDVDAAIRSGDLSPIFAWLQSNIWSKGSLLTTDELVKQATGETLNAKHFKAHLVQRYIA
;
A
#
# COMPACT_ATOMS: atom_id res chain seq x y z
N MET A 1 -1.09 -19.68 -34.47
CA MET A 1 -1.11 -18.94 -33.15
C MET A 1 -0.43 -17.61 -33.46
N SER A 2 -1.11 -16.50 -33.27
CA SER A 2 -0.57 -15.16 -33.49
C SER A 2 0.57 -14.87 -32.50
N ALA A 3 1.36 -13.84 -32.69
CA ALA A 3 2.39 -13.44 -31.76
C ALA A 3 1.78 -12.96 -30.42
N PHE A 4 0.66 -12.23 -30.50
CA PHE A 4 -0.12 -11.86 -29.33
C PHE A 4 -0.57 -13.08 -28.50
N ASP A 5 -1.11 -14.13 -29.16
CA ASP A 5 -1.52 -15.36 -28.47
C ASP A 5 -0.34 -16.08 -27.80
N LYS A 6 0.86 -16.07 -28.46
CA LYS A 6 2.08 -16.65 -27.87
C LYS A 6 2.47 -15.90 -26.60
N LEU A 7 2.42 -14.54 -26.60
CA LEU A 7 2.71 -13.70 -25.44
C LEU A 7 1.73 -13.95 -24.29
N VAL A 8 0.42 -13.99 -24.58
CA VAL A 8 -0.60 -14.29 -23.56
C VAL A 8 -0.38 -15.67 -22.95
N LYS A 9 -0.11 -16.70 -23.77
CA LYS A 9 0.20 -18.04 -23.25
C LYS A 9 1.46 -18.06 -22.39
N HIS A 10 2.47 -17.31 -22.79
CA HIS A 10 3.72 -17.19 -22.04
C HIS A 10 3.50 -16.47 -20.71
N SER A 11 2.79 -15.35 -20.72
CA SER A 11 2.41 -14.59 -19.51
C SER A 11 1.66 -15.46 -18.50
N LYS A 12 0.67 -16.25 -18.95
CA LYS A 12 -0.03 -17.22 -18.11
C LYS A 12 0.91 -18.25 -17.48
N LYS A 13 1.93 -18.69 -18.21
CA LYS A 13 2.96 -19.59 -17.65
C LYS A 13 3.75 -18.92 -16.53
N VAL A 14 4.19 -17.68 -16.74
CA VAL A 14 4.88 -16.88 -15.70
C VAL A 14 3.98 -16.70 -14.47
N SER A 15 2.71 -16.35 -14.70
CA SER A 15 1.71 -16.18 -13.63
C SER A 15 1.52 -17.45 -12.78
N HIS A 16 1.56 -18.64 -13.36
CA HIS A 16 1.50 -19.89 -12.58
C HIS A 16 2.67 -20.06 -11.62
N PHE A 17 3.87 -19.67 -12.01
CA PHE A 17 5.06 -19.71 -11.12
C PHE A 17 5.00 -18.59 -10.08
N ASN A 18 4.53 -17.39 -10.44
CA ASN A 18 4.28 -16.30 -9.50
C ASN A 18 3.25 -16.70 -8.45
N HIS A 19 2.21 -17.45 -8.81
CA HIS A 19 1.24 -18.01 -7.86
C HIS A 19 1.93 -18.92 -6.82
N LEU A 20 2.78 -19.85 -7.26
CA LEU A 20 3.53 -20.70 -6.33
C LEU A 20 4.45 -19.87 -5.42
N SER A 21 5.12 -18.86 -5.98
CA SER A 21 5.97 -17.93 -5.23
C SER A 21 5.17 -17.17 -4.16
N ALA A 22 4.01 -16.62 -4.51
CA ALA A 22 3.14 -15.87 -3.60
C ALA A 22 2.65 -16.74 -2.43
N ILE A 23 2.20 -17.97 -2.70
CA ILE A 23 1.76 -18.89 -1.64
C ILE A 23 2.92 -19.33 -0.75
N CYS A 24 4.10 -19.61 -1.31
CA CYS A 24 5.28 -19.94 -0.54
C CYS A 24 5.77 -18.78 0.33
N GLY A 25 5.72 -17.54 -0.20
CA GLY A 25 6.04 -16.34 0.57
C GLY A 25 5.08 -16.10 1.72
N TRP A 26 3.77 -16.27 1.48
CA TRP A 26 2.77 -16.19 2.54
C TRP A 26 3.01 -17.27 3.62
N ASP A 27 3.23 -18.53 3.21
CA ASP A 27 3.50 -19.64 4.14
C ASP A 27 4.72 -19.35 5.01
N GLN A 28 5.79 -18.79 4.42
CA GLN A 28 7.00 -18.38 5.14
C GLN A 28 6.73 -17.32 6.21
N ALA A 29 5.83 -16.39 5.94
CA ALA A 29 5.49 -15.30 6.86
C ALA A 29 4.50 -15.72 7.97
N ALA A 30 3.64 -16.71 7.71
CA ALA A 30 2.50 -17.02 8.56
C ALA A 30 2.62 -18.33 9.34
N VAL A 31 2.97 -19.44 8.68
CA VAL A 31 2.81 -20.78 9.28
C VAL A 31 4.03 -21.70 9.13
N MET A 32 5.05 -21.31 8.37
CA MET A 32 6.23 -22.13 8.17
C MET A 32 6.99 -22.38 9.49
N PRO A 33 7.33 -23.62 9.83
CA PRO A 33 8.14 -23.89 11.00
C PRO A 33 9.57 -23.32 10.82
N THR A 34 10.15 -22.82 11.90
CA THR A 34 11.47 -22.15 11.87
C THR A 34 12.59 -23.02 11.30
N GLY A 35 12.54 -24.33 11.49
CA GLY A 35 13.51 -25.26 10.92
C GLY A 35 13.44 -25.41 9.39
N GLY A 36 12.37 -24.93 8.75
CA GLY A 36 12.19 -24.95 7.30
C GLY A 36 12.83 -23.77 6.55
N ALA A 37 13.33 -22.75 7.26
CA ALA A 37 13.71 -21.47 6.66
C ALA A 37 14.80 -21.59 5.59
N GLN A 38 15.86 -22.37 5.83
CA GLN A 38 16.96 -22.51 4.86
C GLN A 38 16.48 -23.22 3.57
N ALA A 39 15.83 -24.37 3.70
CA ALA A 39 15.35 -25.13 2.53
C ALA A 39 14.32 -24.32 1.71
N ARG A 40 13.46 -23.56 2.39
CA ARG A 40 12.49 -22.67 1.74
C ARG A 40 13.21 -21.55 0.97
N SER A 41 14.21 -20.90 1.59
CA SER A 41 14.96 -19.83 0.94
C SER A 41 15.69 -20.32 -0.30
N GLU A 42 16.31 -21.50 -0.26
CA GLU A 42 16.97 -22.12 -1.41
C GLU A 42 15.96 -22.42 -2.53
N ALA A 43 14.82 -23.02 -2.21
CA ALA A 43 13.76 -23.32 -3.18
C ALA A 43 13.16 -22.05 -3.82
N MET A 44 12.95 -20.98 -3.02
CA MET A 44 12.44 -19.71 -3.52
C MET A 44 13.46 -18.99 -4.41
N ALA A 45 14.75 -19.09 -4.11
CA ALA A 45 15.81 -18.54 -4.97
C ALA A 45 15.81 -19.22 -6.35
N GLU A 46 15.74 -20.55 -6.40
CA GLU A 46 15.67 -21.30 -7.66
C GLU A 46 14.40 -20.93 -8.46
N LEU A 47 13.24 -20.81 -7.77
CA LEU A 47 12.00 -20.39 -8.40
C LEU A 47 12.11 -18.98 -8.98
N SER A 48 12.72 -18.05 -8.25
CA SER A 48 12.92 -16.66 -8.71
C SER A 48 13.81 -16.59 -9.94
N VAL A 49 14.91 -17.36 -9.97
CA VAL A 49 15.78 -17.47 -11.15
C VAL A 49 15.01 -18.05 -12.35
N HIS A 50 14.18 -19.06 -12.12
CA HIS A 50 13.36 -19.64 -13.18
C HIS A 50 12.35 -18.63 -13.74
N ILE A 51 11.66 -17.89 -12.88
CA ILE A 51 10.70 -16.84 -13.29
C ILE A 51 11.42 -15.75 -14.08
N HIS A 52 12.56 -15.27 -13.56
CA HIS A 52 13.36 -14.27 -14.26
C HIS A 52 13.80 -14.77 -15.64
N GLY A 53 14.29 -16.00 -15.73
CA GLY A 53 14.66 -16.63 -17.02
C GLY A 53 13.50 -16.75 -18.00
N LEU A 54 12.27 -16.92 -17.53
CA LEU A 54 11.08 -16.85 -18.39
C LEU A 54 10.82 -15.41 -18.90
N MET A 55 10.97 -14.41 -18.04
CA MET A 55 10.73 -12.99 -18.36
C MET A 55 11.79 -12.40 -19.32
N THR A 56 12.98 -13.00 -19.38
CA THR A 56 14.13 -12.50 -20.15
C THR A 56 14.46 -13.36 -21.37
N GLN A 57 13.57 -14.28 -21.80
CA GLN A 57 13.79 -15.11 -22.97
C GLN A 57 14.00 -14.27 -24.24
N PRO A 58 15.06 -14.50 -25.03
CA PRO A 58 15.39 -13.68 -26.21
C PRO A 58 14.27 -13.55 -27.23
N GLN A 59 13.48 -14.62 -27.45
CA GLN A 59 12.38 -14.60 -28.41
C GLN A 59 11.22 -13.67 -28.06
N LEU A 60 11.14 -13.17 -26.81
CA LEU A 60 10.06 -12.25 -26.40
C LEU A 60 10.16 -10.93 -27.14
N SER A 61 11.37 -10.42 -27.41
CA SER A 61 11.58 -9.20 -28.19
C SER A 61 10.92 -9.31 -29.57
N ASP A 62 11.13 -10.45 -30.25
CA ASP A 62 10.55 -10.69 -31.59
C ASP A 62 9.03 -10.79 -31.51
N TRP A 63 8.51 -11.53 -30.53
CA TRP A 63 7.05 -11.66 -30.36
C TRP A 63 6.38 -10.33 -30.02
N PHE A 64 7.00 -9.45 -29.25
CA PHE A 64 6.48 -8.10 -29.00
C PHE A 64 6.44 -7.28 -30.28
N ALA A 65 7.52 -7.29 -31.07
CA ALA A 65 7.57 -6.57 -32.35
C ALA A 65 6.53 -7.09 -33.35
N GLU A 66 6.36 -8.42 -33.47
CA GLU A 66 5.33 -9.05 -34.31
C GLU A 66 3.92 -8.68 -33.83
N ALA A 67 3.64 -8.75 -32.51
CA ALA A 67 2.32 -8.47 -31.95
C ALA A 67 1.90 -6.99 -32.10
N GLU A 68 2.85 -6.06 -32.05
CA GLU A 68 2.59 -4.62 -32.28
C GLU A 68 2.13 -4.36 -33.75
N ALA A 69 2.46 -5.22 -34.69
CA ALA A 69 2.03 -5.14 -36.09
C ALA A 69 0.68 -5.83 -36.34
N GLU A 70 0.12 -6.55 -35.36
CA GLU A 70 -1.17 -7.22 -35.49
C GLU A 70 -2.36 -6.24 -35.34
N SER A 71 -3.48 -6.58 -35.96
CA SER A 71 -4.74 -5.83 -35.75
C SER A 71 -5.41 -6.24 -34.46
N LEU A 72 -5.06 -5.56 -33.37
CA LEU A 72 -5.57 -5.80 -32.01
C LEU A 72 -6.78 -4.89 -31.71
N ASN A 73 -7.75 -5.40 -30.94
CA ASN A 73 -8.80 -4.56 -30.38
C ASN A 73 -8.26 -3.78 -29.16
N SER A 74 -9.07 -2.87 -28.59
CA SER A 74 -8.65 -2.00 -27.50
C SER A 74 -8.20 -2.76 -26.22
N GLU A 75 -8.89 -3.86 -25.88
CA GLU A 75 -8.52 -4.70 -24.74
C GLU A 75 -7.20 -5.43 -25.00
N GLN A 76 -7.03 -6.04 -26.16
CA GLN A 76 -5.79 -6.71 -26.57
C GLN A 76 -4.60 -5.73 -26.61
N THR A 77 -4.82 -4.50 -27.07
CA THR A 77 -3.81 -3.44 -27.08
C THR A 77 -3.38 -3.10 -25.64
N ALA A 78 -4.32 -2.99 -24.69
CA ALA A 78 -4.01 -2.74 -23.30
C ALA A 78 -3.25 -3.93 -22.65
N VAL A 79 -3.67 -5.16 -22.96
CA VAL A 79 -2.97 -6.38 -22.50
C VAL A 79 -1.53 -6.42 -23.02
N LEU A 80 -1.32 -6.11 -24.32
CA LEU A 80 0.01 -6.06 -24.93
C LEU A 80 0.88 -4.98 -24.28
N ARG A 81 0.32 -3.79 -24.04
CA ARG A 81 1.00 -2.67 -23.36
C ARG A 81 1.53 -3.09 -21.98
N GLU A 82 0.70 -3.70 -21.15
CA GLU A 82 1.11 -4.10 -19.80
C GLU A 82 2.10 -5.27 -19.81
N MET A 83 1.94 -6.27 -20.70
CA MET A 83 2.92 -7.34 -20.88
C MET A 83 4.28 -6.78 -21.31
N LYS A 84 4.28 -5.79 -22.24
CA LYS A 84 5.53 -5.14 -22.71
C LYS A 84 6.19 -4.33 -21.60
N ARG A 85 5.41 -3.60 -20.81
CA ARG A 85 5.92 -2.84 -19.65
C ARG A 85 6.62 -3.76 -18.65
N HIS A 86 6.01 -4.87 -18.26
CA HIS A 86 6.62 -5.85 -17.36
C HIS A 86 7.89 -6.48 -17.94
N TRP A 87 7.86 -6.82 -19.23
CA TRP A 87 9.04 -7.34 -19.93
C TRP A 87 10.18 -6.33 -19.95
N GLN A 88 9.91 -5.07 -20.25
CA GLN A 88 10.90 -4.00 -20.25
C GLN A 88 11.52 -3.81 -18.86
N GLN A 89 10.69 -3.78 -17.81
CA GLN A 89 11.17 -3.66 -16.43
C GLN A 89 12.11 -4.81 -16.02
N ALA A 90 11.83 -6.02 -16.47
CA ALA A 90 12.65 -7.20 -16.19
C ALA A 90 13.99 -7.24 -16.95
N ASN A 91 14.06 -6.55 -18.11
CA ASN A 91 15.20 -6.63 -19.02
C ASN A 91 16.10 -5.38 -19.03
N VAL A 92 15.70 -4.30 -18.34
CA VAL A 92 16.42 -3.02 -18.42
C VAL A 92 17.74 -3.03 -17.63
N LEU A 93 17.80 -3.78 -16.52
CA LEU A 93 18.97 -3.80 -15.64
C LEU A 93 19.95 -4.93 -15.99
N PRO A 94 21.26 -4.66 -15.92
CA PRO A 94 22.27 -5.74 -15.96
C PRO A 94 22.12 -6.71 -14.79
N GLU A 95 22.30 -8.02 -15.02
CA GLU A 95 22.24 -9.05 -13.97
C GLU A 95 23.19 -8.75 -12.79
N SER A 96 24.38 -8.24 -13.07
CA SER A 96 25.36 -7.85 -12.03
C SER A 96 24.84 -6.77 -11.09
N LEU A 97 24.05 -5.81 -11.59
CA LEU A 97 23.44 -4.77 -10.74
C LEU A 97 22.29 -5.35 -9.90
N VAL A 98 21.47 -6.23 -10.48
CA VAL A 98 20.39 -6.91 -9.75
C VAL A 98 20.95 -7.73 -8.60
N GLU A 99 22.02 -8.50 -8.84
CA GLU A 99 22.72 -9.28 -7.81
C GLU A 99 23.31 -8.38 -6.72
N ALA A 100 24.05 -7.32 -7.11
CA ALA A 100 24.66 -6.38 -6.17
C ALA A 100 23.61 -5.71 -5.27
N LYS A 101 22.48 -5.27 -5.83
CA LYS A 101 21.35 -4.69 -5.08
C LYS A 101 20.76 -5.67 -4.08
N SER A 102 20.52 -6.91 -4.50
CA SER A 102 19.97 -7.95 -3.63
C SER A 102 20.87 -8.21 -2.42
N LEU A 103 22.18 -8.33 -2.65
CA LEU A 103 23.17 -8.54 -1.59
C LEU A 103 23.27 -7.34 -0.65
N ALA A 104 23.34 -6.13 -1.20
CA ALA A 104 23.43 -4.89 -0.41
C ALA A 104 22.17 -4.67 0.45
N GLY A 105 20.98 -4.86 -0.14
CA GLY A 105 19.71 -4.72 0.55
C GLY A 105 19.55 -5.72 1.70
N SER A 106 19.79 -7.00 1.43
CA SER A 106 19.73 -8.05 2.46
C SER A 106 20.69 -7.79 3.63
N LYS A 107 21.94 -7.39 3.32
CA LYS A 107 22.93 -7.03 4.34
C LYS A 107 22.48 -5.81 5.15
N CYS A 108 21.97 -4.78 4.47
CA CYS A 108 21.52 -3.54 5.11
C CYS A 108 20.32 -3.80 6.03
N GLU A 109 19.28 -4.51 5.54
CA GLU A 109 18.10 -4.87 6.31
C GLU A 109 18.44 -5.69 7.56
N HIS A 110 19.29 -6.72 7.39
CA HIS A 110 19.70 -7.56 8.52
C HIS A 110 20.39 -6.75 9.62
N ALA A 111 21.33 -5.88 9.26
CA ALA A 111 22.04 -5.02 10.20
C ALA A 111 21.12 -3.96 10.82
N TRP A 112 20.22 -3.38 10.04
CA TRP A 112 19.26 -2.36 10.46
C TRP A 112 18.42 -2.80 11.66
N ARG A 113 18.01 -4.06 11.73
CA ARG A 113 17.18 -4.59 12.84
C ARG A 113 17.79 -4.36 14.22
N SER A 114 19.12 -4.44 14.33
CA SER A 114 19.84 -4.16 15.57
C SER A 114 20.27 -2.68 15.68
N GLN A 115 20.74 -2.11 14.58
CA GLN A 115 21.22 -0.72 14.53
C GLN A 115 20.10 0.30 14.82
N ARG A 116 18.89 0.07 14.29
CA ARG A 116 17.73 0.89 14.63
C ARG A 116 17.44 0.86 16.13
N LYS A 117 17.39 -0.34 16.74
CA LYS A 117 17.13 -0.49 18.18
C LYS A 117 18.19 0.20 19.02
N ALA A 118 19.44 0.22 18.56
CA ALA A 118 20.56 0.87 19.20
C ALA A 118 20.68 2.37 18.90
N ASN A 119 19.80 2.92 18.03
CA ASN A 119 19.88 4.30 17.52
C ASN A 119 21.23 4.59 16.83
N ASP A 120 21.85 3.58 16.20
CA ASP A 120 23.18 3.62 15.59
C ASP A 120 23.10 4.06 14.13
N TRP A 121 22.99 5.38 13.92
CA TRP A 121 23.02 5.97 12.56
C TRP A 121 24.35 5.71 11.85
N VAL A 122 25.47 5.85 12.56
CA VAL A 122 26.81 5.73 11.94
C VAL A 122 27.04 4.31 11.41
N GLY A 123 26.61 3.29 12.15
CA GLY A 123 26.66 1.91 11.69
C GLY A 123 25.71 1.64 10.53
N PHE A 124 24.49 2.16 10.59
CA PHE A 124 23.48 2.02 9.55
C PHE A 124 23.92 2.70 8.23
N GLU A 125 24.35 3.94 8.31
CA GLU A 125 24.77 4.76 7.17
C GLU A 125 25.81 4.03 6.28
N LYS A 126 26.79 3.34 6.88
CA LYS A 126 27.81 2.58 6.16
C LYS A 126 27.25 1.48 5.27
N ASN A 127 26.18 0.80 5.72
CA ASN A 127 25.53 -0.24 4.93
C ASN A 127 24.57 0.39 3.90
N TRP A 128 23.86 1.44 4.31
CA TRP A 128 22.86 2.12 3.49
C TRP A 128 23.47 2.91 2.33
N ALA A 129 24.68 3.45 2.50
CA ALA A 129 25.41 4.14 1.44
C ALA A 129 25.54 3.32 0.14
N GLU A 130 25.81 2.01 0.26
CA GLU A 130 25.90 1.13 -0.91
C GLU A 130 24.53 0.89 -1.54
N VAL A 131 23.48 0.71 -0.73
CA VAL A 131 22.08 0.60 -1.22
C VAL A 131 21.69 1.84 -1.99
N VAL A 132 21.97 3.03 -1.46
CA VAL A 132 21.67 4.31 -2.14
C VAL A 132 22.42 4.40 -3.46
N LYS A 133 23.72 4.11 -3.47
CA LYS A 133 24.56 4.16 -4.68
C LYS A 133 24.02 3.26 -5.79
N LEU A 134 23.72 1.99 -5.45
CA LEU A 134 23.21 1.01 -6.42
C LEU A 134 21.78 1.39 -6.89
N SER A 135 20.97 1.98 -6.01
CA SER A 135 19.63 2.47 -6.39
C SER A 135 19.70 3.71 -7.29
N GLN A 136 20.68 4.59 -7.09
CA GLN A 136 20.93 5.70 -8.02
C GLN A 136 21.41 5.20 -9.39
N GLU A 137 22.26 4.16 -9.44
CA GLU A 137 22.68 3.53 -10.68
C GLU A 137 21.47 2.89 -11.41
N GLU A 138 20.61 2.16 -10.72
CA GLU A 138 19.36 1.66 -11.28
C GLU A 138 18.47 2.78 -11.81
N ALA A 139 18.24 3.82 -11.00
CA ALA A 139 17.39 4.94 -11.37
C ALA A 139 17.92 5.65 -12.65
N GLN A 140 19.24 5.79 -12.79
CA GLN A 140 19.86 6.35 -13.98
C GLN A 140 19.65 5.47 -15.22
N ILE A 141 19.90 4.17 -15.11
CA ILE A 141 19.71 3.22 -16.23
C ILE A 141 18.25 3.21 -16.70
N ARG A 142 17.29 3.18 -15.75
CA ARG A 142 15.86 3.23 -16.07
C ARG A 142 15.47 4.57 -16.70
N ALA A 143 15.99 5.68 -16.19
CA ALA A 143 15.74 7.01 -16.72
C ALA A 143 16.24 7.17 -18.17
N GLU A 144 17.44 6.66 -18.47
CA GLU A 144 17.98 6.64 -19.83
C GLU A 144 17.13 5.82 -20.80
N ALA A 145 16.63 4.66 -20.32
CA ALA A 145 15.77 3.78 -21.12
C ALA A 145 14.37 4.38 -21.40
N THR A 146 13.87 5.21 -20.51
CA THR A 146 12.51 5.79 -20.61
C THR A 146 12.49 7.26 -21.02
N GLY A 147 13.63 7.96 -20.99
CA GLY A 147 13.72 9.40 -21.26
C GLY A 147 13.10 10.27 -20.15
N THR A 148 13.13 9.77 -18.89
CA THR A 148 12.55 10.45 -17.72
C THR A 148 13.64 10.91 -16.73
N THR A 149 13.25 11.50 -15.58
CA THR A 149 14.19 11.73 -14.50
C THR A 149 14.49 10.45 -13.72
N PRO A 150 15.64 10.34 -13.01
CA PRO A 150 15.94 9.15 -12.20
C PRO A 150 14.83 8.81 -11.20
N TYR A 151 14.28 9.78 -10.49
CA TYR A 151 13.21 9.50 -9.54
C TYR A 151 11.88 9.14 -10.21
N ASP A 152 11.53 9.76 -11.36
CA ASP A 152 10.33 9.37 -12.12
C ASP A 152 10.42 7.92 -12.61
N ALA A 153 11.63 7.48 -12.99
CA ALA A 153 11.86 6.09 -13.39
C ALA A 153 11.68 5.08 -12.23
N MET A 154 11.96 5.49 -10.99
CA MET A 154 11.68 4.69 -9.80
C MET A 154 10.19 4.71 -9.43
N LEU A 155 9.50 5.86 -9.57
CA LEU A 155 8.05 5.96 -9.41
C LEU A 155 7.28 5.03 -10.34
N GLU A 156 7.73 4.89 -11.60
CA GLU A 156 7.09 4.02 -12.61
C GLU A 156 6.98 2.57 -12.16
N LEU A 157 7.81 2.12 -11.23
CA LEU A 157 7.75 0.76 -10.67
C LEU A 157 6.49 0.52 -9.84
N TYR A 158 5.98 1.57 -9.19
CA TYR A 158 4.87 1.51 -8.23
C TYR A 158 3.63 2.26 -8.72
N GLU A 159 3.84 3.41 -9.37
CA GLU A 159 2.81 4.33 -9.85
C GLU A 159 2.99 4.61 -11.35
N PRO A 160 2.68 3.66 -12.24
CA PRO A 160 2.86 3.83 -13.68
C PRO A 160 2.19 5.10 -14.23
N GLY A 161 3.00 5.94 -14.89
CA GLY A 161 2.57 7.21 -15.47
C GLY A 161 2.56 8.40 -14.51
N THR A 162 2.86 8.21 -13.23
CA THR A 162 2.99 9.29 -12.25
C THR A 162 4.37 9.94 -12.37
N THR A 163 4.42 11.28 -12.32
CA THR A 163 5.65 12.06 -12.42
C THR A 163 5.89 12.91 -11.19
N THR A 164 7.15 13.27 -10.96
CA THR A 164 7.56 14.24 -9.94
C THR A 164 6.81 15.58 -10.09
N GLU A 165 6.56 16.03 -11.31
CA GLU A 165 5.79 17.25 -11.56
C GLU A 165 4.36 17.15 -11.03
N SER A 166 3.67 16.03 -11.30
CA SER A 166 2.31 15.79 -10.82
C SER A 166 2.27 15.68 -9.30
N LEU A 167 3.22 14.95 -8.70
CA LEU A 167 3.33 14.80 -7.24
C LEU A 167 3.64 16.12 -6.56
N ASN A 168 4.58 16.91 -7.08
CA ASN A 168 4.92 18.22 -6.51
C ASN A 168 3.70 19.13 -6.45
N ARG A 169 2.87 19.15 -7.50
CA ARG A 169 1.64 19.95 -7.54
C ARG A 169 0.66 19.51 -6.45
N VAL A 170 0.39 18.21 -6.36
CA VAL A 170 -0.59 17.65 -5.41
C VAL A 170 -0.09 17.79 -3.96
N PHE A 171 1.18 17.44 -3.71
CA PHE A 171 1.73 17.49 -2.35
C PHE A 171 2.01 18.91 -1.85
N SER A 172 2.30 19.85 -2.75
CA SER A 172 2.40 21.27 -2.37
C SER A 172 1.04 21.84 -1.94
N ASP A 173 -0.04 21.44 -2.62
CA ASP A 173 -1.39 21.79 -2.17
C ASP A 173 -1.67 21.26 -0.77
N VAL A 174 -1.43 19.96 -0.53
CA VAL A 174 -1.61 19.34 0.80
C VAL A 174 -0.78 20.03 1.87
N LYS A 175 0.49 20.28 1.62
CA LYS A 175 1.40 20.99 2.56
C LYS A 175 0.90 22.38 2.94
N SER A 176 0.18 23.05 2.04
CA SER A 176 -0.27 24.44 2.26
C SER A 176 -1.32 24.55 3.37
N TRP A 177 -2.08 23.51 3.65
CA TRP A 177 -3.20 23.55 4.62
C TRP A 177 -3.10 22.46 5.71
N LEU A 178 -2.34 21.40 5.52
CA LEU A 178 -2.32 20.25 6.42
C LEU A 178 -1.81 20.60 7.85
N PRO A 179 -0.69 21.33 8.05
CA PRO A 179 -0.21 21.64 9.39
C PRO A 179 -1.23 22.42 10.25
N GLU A 180 -1.88 23.41 9.65
CA GLU A 180 -2.91 24.19 10.33
C GLU A 180 -4.14 23.31 10.69
N MET A 181 -4.55 22.44 9.77
CA MET A 181 -5.67 21.53 10.01
C MET A 181 -5.37 20.54 11.14
N ILE A 182 -4.14 20.02 11.22
CA ILE A 182 -3.69 19.17 12.34
C ILE A 182 -3.83 19.90 13.67
N ASP A 183 -3.34 21.14 13.74
CA ASP A 183 -3.41 21.94 14.98
C ASP A 183 -4.86 22.27 15.37
N GLN A 184 -5.72 22.60 14.42
CA GLN A 184 -7.15 22.82 14.65
C GLN A 184 -7.85 21.56 15.18
N ALA A 185 -7.58 20.39 14.59
CA ALA A 185 -8.15 19.12 15.03
C ALA A 185 -7.70 18.76 16.46
N ILE A 186 -6.43 18.90 16.76
CA ILE A 186 -5.90 18.66 18.12
C ILE A 186 -6.53 19.59 19.14
N GLU A 187 -6.65 20.89 18.83
CA GLU A 187 -7.28 21.86 19.75
C GLU A 187 -8.77 21.54 19.96
N LYS A 188 -9.52 21.17 18.91
CA LYS A 188 -10.91 20.74 19.02
C LYS A 188 -11.04 19.51 19.93
N GLN A 189 -10.15 18.54 19.81
CA GLN A 189 -10.16 17.29 20.58
C GLN A 189 -9.60 17.41 21.99
N ARG A 190 -9.01 18.56 22.36
CA ARG A 190 -8.31 18.77 23.62
C ARG A 190 -9.20 18.56 24.86
N SER A 191 -10.46 18.91 24.77
CA SER A 191 -11.44 18.76 25.86
C SER A 191 -12.12 17.40 25.88
N GLU A 192 -11.91 16.55 24.87
CA GLU A 192 -12.56 15.27 24.75
C GLU A 192 -11.92 14.23 25.70
N SER A 193 -12.75 13.55 26.46
CA SER A 193 -12.35 12.37 27.21
C SER A 193 -12.47 11.14 26.33
N VAL A 194 -11.42 10.32 26.29
CA VAL A 194 -11.38 9.02 25.58
C VAL A 194 -11.02 7.95 26.61
N LEU A 195 -11.78 6.87 26.61
CA LEU A 195 -11.53 5.70 27.42
C LEU A 195 -10.76 4.68 26.60
N GLU A 196 -9.48 4.49 26.96
CA GLU A 196 -8.65 3.45 26.33
C GLU A 196 -9.15 2.05 26.74
N PRO A 197 -9.18 1.08 25.81
CA PRO A 197 -9.48 -0.30 26.15
C PRO A 197 -8.39 -0.84 27.09
N LYS A 198 -8.81 -1.17 28.32
CA LYS A 198 -7.92 -1.75 29.36
C LYS A 198 -8.54 -3.05 29.84
N GLY A 199 -7.97 -4.16 29.42
CA GLY A 199 -8.53 -5.46 29.80
C GLY A 199 -7.77 -6.60 29.13
N CYS A 200 -8.41 -7.75 29.15
CA CYS A 200 -7.95 -8.93 28.41
C CYS A 200 -8.90 -9.16 27.24
N TYR A 201 -8.36 -9.06 26.04
CA TYR A 201 -9.05 -9.30 24.77
C TYR A 201 -8.45 -10.53 24.09
N PRO A 202 -8.91 -11.76 24.44
CA PRO A 202 -8.28 -12.99 23.96
C PRO A 202 -8.18 -13.03 22.43
N ALA A 203 -7.04 -13.46 21.91
CA ALA A 203 -6.80 -13.54 20.46
C ALA A 203 -7.89 -14.29 19.70
N GLN A 204 -8.43 -15.36 20.31
CA GLN A 204 -9.55 -16.12 19.73
C GLN A 204 -10.81 -15.26 19.54
N ASN A 205 -11.13 -14.39 20.51
CA ASN A 205 -12.28 -13.49 20.41
C ASN A 205 -12.04 -12.39 19.39
N GLN A 206 -10.83 -11.84 19.34
CA GLN A 206 -10.44 -10.87 18.31
C GLN A 206 -10.52 -11.48 16.91
N LYS A 207 -10.09 -12.73 16.74
CA LYS A 207 -10.20 -13.46 15.46
C LYS A 207 -11.67 -13.66 15.06
N ALA A 208 -12.50 -14.07 16.00
CA ALA A 208 -13.94 -14.26 15.74
C ALA A 208 -14.62 -12.94 15.35
N LEU A 209 -14.32 -11.85 16.06
CA LEU A 209 -14.76 -10.49 15.73
C LEU A 209 -14.30 -10.09 14.33
N GLY A 210 -13.02 -10.29 14.01
CA GLY A 210 -12.45 -9.99 12.70
C GLY A 210 -13.15 -10.74 11.57
N LEU A 211 -13.44 -12.03 11.75
CA LEU A 211 -14.17 -12.84 10.77
C LEU A 211 -15.61 -12.34 10.54
N ASP A 212 -16.30 -11.87 11.58
CA ASP A 212 -17.64 -11.30 11.43
C ASP A 212 -17.60 -9.93 10.72
N VAL A 213 -16.59 -9.10 10.99
CA VAL A 213 -16.39 -7.86 10.24
C VAL A 213 -16.03 -8.14 8.77
N MET A 214 -15.20 -9.14 8.48
CA MET A 214 -14.91 -9.57 7.11
C MET A 214 -16.16 -10.05 6.35
N LYS A 215 -17.09 -10.74 7.03
CA LYS A 215 -18.39 -11.12 6.45
C LYS A 215 -19.24 -9.90 6.14
N LEU A 216 -19.32 -8.93 7.05
CA LEU A 216 -20.00 -7.65 6.82
C LEU A 216 -19.41 -6.93 5.58
N LEU A 217 -18.08 -6.97 5.43
CA LEU A 217 -17.36 -6.43 4.27
C LEU A 217 -17.41 -7.34 3.02
N GLN A 218 -18.21 -8.42 3.08
CA GLN A 218 -18.46 -9.37 1.98
C GLN A 218 -17.17 -10.02 1.43
N PHE A 219 -16.18 -10.31 2.29
CA PHE A 219 -15.02 -11.09 1.89
C PHE A 219 -15.44 -12.51 1.47
N ASP A 220 -14.94 -12.96 0.30
CA ASP A 220 -15.22 -14.30 -0.19
C ASP A 220 -14.26 -15.33 0.42
N PHE A 221 -14.73 -16.02 1.46
CA PHE A 221 -13.96 -17.06 2.15
C PHE A 221 -13.75 -18.36 1.33
N ASN A 222 -14.39 -18.51 0.17
CA ASN A 222 -14.07 -19.59 -0.76
C ASN A 222 -12.80 -19.28 -1.57
N HIS A 223 -12.42 -18.00 -1.62
CA HIS A 223 -11.26 -17.48 -2.36
C HIS A 223 -10.28 -16.76 -1.44
N GLY A 224 -10.24 -17.10 -0.16
CA GLY A 224 -9.28 -16.48 0.75
C GLY A 224 -9.46 -16.89 2.22
N ARG A 225 -8.55 -16.40 3.06
CA ARG A 225 -8.52 -16.72 4.50
C ARG A 225 -7.83 -15.63 5.32
N LEU A 226 -8.04 -15.68 6.67
CA LEU A 226 -7.39 -14.84 7.66
C LEU A 226 -6.51 -15.70 8.58
N ASP A 227 -5.22 -15.33 8.68
CA ASP A 227 -4.24 -15.97 9.55
C ASP A 227 -3.46 -14.93 10.38
N GLU A 228 -2.47 -15.39 11.14
CA GLU A 228 -1.63 -14.54 11.98
C GLU A 228 -0.22 -14.42 11.39
N SER A 229 0.37 -13.21 11.48
CA SER A 229 1.77 -12.97 11.15
C SER A 229 2.34 -11.86 12.01
N VAL A 230 3.68 -11.72 12.01
CA VAL A 230 4.36 -10.65 12.77
C VAL A 230 4.00 -9.26 12.21
N HIS A 231 3.87 -9.16 10.90
CA HIS A 231 3.48 -7.94 10.20
C HIS A 231 2.23 -8.24 9.36
N PRO A 232 1.08 -7.60 9.64
CA PRO A 232 -0.13 -7.74 8.83
C PRO A 232 0.13 -7.43 7.36
N PHE A 233 -0.47 -8.20 6.46
CA PHE A 233 -0.43 -7.97 5.02
C PHE A 233 -1.54 -8.74 4.30
N CYS A 234 -1.88 -8.29 3.10
CA CYS A 234 -2.67 -9.02 2.12
C CYS A 234 -1.73 -9.62 1.07
N GLY A 235 -1.81 -10.92 0.86
CA GLY A 235 -0.99 -11.66 -0.10
C GLY A 235 -1.77 -12.74 -0.82
N GLY A 236 -1.06 -13.66 -1.47
CA GLY A 236 -1.65 -14.69 -2.30
C GLY A 236 -1.88 -14.22 -3.74
N VAL A 237 -2.97 -14.64 -4.35
CA VAL A 237 -3.37 -14.31 -5.72
C VAL A 237 -4.88 -14.06 -5.76
N PRO A 238 -5.47 -13.44 -6.80
CA PRO A 238 -6.90 -13.09 -6.86
C PRO A 238 -7.88 -14.24 -6.58
N SER A 239 -7.50 -15.48 -6.87
CA SER A 239 -8.31 -16.67 -6.62
C SER A 239 -8.04 -17.37 -5.27
N ASP A 240 -6.99 -16.92 -4.54
CA ASP A 240 -6.60 -17.43 -3.22
C ASP A 240 -5.93 -16.29 -2.43
N VAL A 241 -6.74 -15.33 -1.99
CA VAL A 241 -6.28 -14.12 -1.28
C VAL A 241 -6.10 -14.42 0.20
N ARG A 242 -4.93 -14.10 0.73
CA ARG A 242 -4.53 -14.46 2.10
C ARG A 242 -4.20 -13.23 2.92
N ILE A 243 -5.10 -12.89 3.83
CA ILE A 243 -4.92 -11.80 4.79
C ILE A 243 -4.22 -12.34 6.03
N THR A 244 -3.33 -11.53 6.60
CA THR A 244 -2.79 -11.79 7.94
C THR A 244 -3.03 -10.60 8.87
N THR A 245 -3.09 -10.90 10.16
CA THR A 245 -3.18 -9.89 11.22
C THR A 245 -2.28 -10.26 12.38
N ARG A 246 -2.19 -9.37 13.37
CA ARG A 246 -1.48 -9.59 14.62
C ARG A 246 -2.37 -9.18 15.79
N TYR A 247 -2.58 -10.07 16.74
CA TYR A 247 -3.37 -9.79 17.93
C TYR A 247 -2.51 -9.34 19.09
N ASN A 248 -3.05 -8.37 19.85
CA ASN A 248 -2.52 -7.96 21.14
C ASN A 248 -3.64 -8.14 22.18
N GLU A 249 -3.45 -9.02 23.16
CA GLU A 249 -4.50 -9.32 24.13
C GLU A 249 -4.78 -8.19 25.12
N THR A 250 -3.98 -7.12 25.11
CA THR A 250 -4.21 -5.94 25.95
C THR A 250 -4.99 -4.82 25.26
N GLU A 251 -5.14 -4.90 23.92
CA GLU A 251 -5.93 -3.98 23.11
C GLU A 251 -6.42 -4.68 21.82
N PHE A 252 -7.56 -4.27 21.26
CA PHE A 252 -8.15 -4.87 20.06
C PHE A 252 -8.35 -3.88 18.90
N VAL A 253 -8.22 -2.60 19.18
CA VAL A 253 -8.60 -1.51 18.26
C VAL A 253 -7.72 -1.54 17.00
N GLN A 254 -6.41 -1.76 17.19
CA GLN A 254 -5.44 -1.79 16.09
C GLN A 254 -5.65 -3.03 15.21
N SER A 255 -5.79 -4.22 15.81
CA SER A 255 -5.99 -5.45 15.05
C SER A 255 -7.30 -5.44 14.26
N LEU A 256 -8.38 -4.91 14.84
CA LEU A 256 -9.68 -4.81 14.20
C LEU A 256 -9.64 -3.91 12.96
N MET A 257 -9.07 -2.71 13.09
CA MET A 257 -8.98 -1.79 11.95
C MET A 257 -7.97 -2.29 10.91
N GLY A 258 -6.90 -2.97 11.33
CA GLY A 258 -5.97 -3.65 10.41
C GLY A 258 -6.67 -4.72 9.57
N ILE A 259 -7.59 -5.51 10.16
CA ILE A 259 -8.40 -6.49 9.40
C ILE A 259 -9.31 -5.77 8.38
N VAL A 260 -9.92 -4.64 8.75
CA VAL A 260 -10.71 -3.84 7.81
C VAL A 260 -9.86 -3.35 6.64
N HIS A 261 -8.67 -2.84 6.93
CA HIS A 261 -7.69 -2.39 5.93
C HIS A 261 -7.31 -3.50 4.96
N GLU A 262 -6.80 -4.63 5.48
CA GLU A 262 -6.39 -5.76 4.65
C GLU A 262 -7.55 -6.37 3.86
N THR A 263 -8.79 -6.32 4.40
CA THR A 263 -9.98 -6.75 3.68
C THR A 263 -10.25 -5.86 2.47
N GLY A 264 -9.92 -4.57 2.53
CA GLY A 264 -10.03 -3.65 1.38
C GLY A 264 -9.11 -4.08 0.23
N HIS A 265 -7.84 -4.37 0.52
CA HIS A 265 -6.90 -4.95 -0.44
C HIS A 265 -7.44 -6.25 -1.04
N ALA A 266 -7.91 -7.15 -0.17
CA ALA A 266 -8.38 -8.46 -0.58
C ALA A 266 -9.65 -8.40 -1.44
N ARG A 267 -10.57 -7.51 -1.16
CA ARG A 267 -11.79 -7.33 -1.96
C ARG A 267 -11.49 -6.78 -3.35
N TYR A 268 -10.45 -5.94 -3.47
CA TYR A 268 -9.96 -5.51 -4.77
C TYR A 268 -9.40 -6.70 -5.56
N GLU A 269 -8.52 -7.49 -4.95
CA GLU A 269 -7.96 -8.69 -5.59
C GLU A 269 -9.06 -9.67 -6.04
N GLN A 270 -10.03 -9.96 -5.17
CA GLN A 270 -11.16 -10.85 -5.49
C GLN A 270 -12.08 -10.27 -6.58
N GLY A 271 -12.09 -8.95 -6.77
CA GLY A 271 -12.88 -8.23 -7.77
C GLY A 271 -12.21 -8.05 -9.13
N LEU A 272 -10.94 -8.40 -9.28
CA LEU A 272 -10.18 -8.24 -10.52
C LEU A 272 -10.77 -9.05 -11.71
N PRO A 273 -10.55 -8.62 -12.96
CA PRO A 273 -11.19 -9.21 -14.13
C PRO A 273 -10.71 -10.63 -14.41
N LYS A 274 -11.53 -11.63 -14.10
CA LYS A 274 -11.20 -13.06 -14.20
C LYS A 274 -10.83 -13.50 -15.62
N HIS A 275 -11.40 -12.86 -16.66
CA HIS A 275 -11.10 -13.19 -18.07
C HIS A 275 -9.67 -12.79 -18.49
N LEU A 276 -9.05 -11.84 -17.78
CA LEU A 276 -7.68 -11.40 -17.99
C LEU A 276 -6.68 -12.10 -17.04
N ALA A 277 -7.14 -13.03 -16.20
CA ALA A 277 -6.28 -13.73 -15.24
C ALA A 277 -5.07 -14.36 -15.92
N GLY A 278 -3.91 -14.18 -15.31
CA GLY A 278 -2.61 -14.63 -15.81
C GLY A 278 -1.96 -13.68 -16.82
N THR A 279 -2.54 -12.49 -17.04
CA THR A 279 -1.88 -11.38 -17.74
C THR A 279 -1.74 -10.18 -16.82
N PRO A 280 -0.73 -9.32 -16.99
CA PRO A 280 -0.57 -8.11 -16.16
C PRO A 280 -1.75 -7.14 -16.24
N ALA A 281 -2.52 -7.14 -17.34
CA ALA A 281 -3.74 -6.34 -17.44
C ALA A 281 -4.86 -6.81 -16.51
N GLY A 282 -4.82 -8.07 -16.07
CA GLY A 282 -5.74 -8.62 -15.05
C GLY A 282 -5.34 -8.34 -13.62
N GLU A 283 -4.21 -7.68 -13.39
CA GLU A 283 -3.70 -7.30 -12.07
C GLU A 283 -4.17 -5.90 -11.65
N ALA A 284 -3.97 -5.54 -10.39
CA ALA A 284 -4.26 -4.21 -9.87
C ALA A 284 -3.45 -3.13 -10.60
N ARG A 285 -4.05 -1.93 -10.82
CA ARG A 285 -3.46 -0.89 -11.68
C ARG A 285 -2.14 -0.32 -11.16
N SER A 286 -2.06 0.05 -9.88
CA SER A 286 -0.88 0.63 -9.23
C SER A 286 -0.94 0.39 -7.73
N MET A 287 0.19 0.64 -7.04
CA MET A 287 0.21 0.55 -5.58
C MET A 287 -0.72 1.58 -4.94
N GLY A 288 -0.83 2.81 -5.47
CA GLY A 288 -1.76 3.82 -4.97
C GLY A 288 -3.23 3.48 -5.21
N ILE A 289 -3.59 2.88 -6.36
CA ILE A 289 -4.95 2.37 -6.56
C ILE A 289 -5.22 1.17 -5.65
N HIS A 290 -4.24 0.30 -5.43
CA HIS A 290 -4.37 -0.83 -4.50
C HIS A 290 -4.57 -0.34 -3.06
N GLU A 291 -3.75 0.61 -2.62
CA GLU A 291 -3.87 1.25 -1.30
C GLU A 291 -5.16 2.05 -1.17
N SER A 292 -5.68 2.60 -2.26
CA SER A 292 -6.96 3.31 -2.22
C SER A 292 -8.12 2.41 -1.81
N GLN A 293 -8.03 1.10 -2.07
CA GLN A 293 -9.08 0.16 -1.70
C GLN A 293 -9.01 -0.20 -0.22
N SER A 294 -7.82 -0.40 0.34
CA SER A 294 -7.63 -0.59 1.78
C SER A 294 -8.07 0.65 2.56
N LEU A 295 -7.65 1.84 2.12
CA LEU A 295 -8.00 3.11 2.76
C LEU A 295 -9.46 3.51 2.53
N PHE A 296 -10.09 3.07 1.44
CA PHE A 296 -11.53 3.20 1.27
C PHE A 296 -12.27 2.40 2.36
N PHE A 297 -11.85 1.16 2.61
CA PHE A 297 -12.45 0.32 3.66
C PHE A 297 -12.13 0.85 5.05
N GLU A 298 -10.89 1.19 5.34
CA GLU A 298 -10.47 1.68 6.65
C GLU A 298 -10.98 3.09 6.92
N MET A 299 -10.59 4.05 6.07
CA MET A 299 -10.80 5.46 6.35
C MET A 299 -12.18 5.94 5.93
N GLN A 300 -12.69 5.54 4.76
CA GLN A 300 -13.97 6.04 4.27
C GLN A 300 -15.15 5.29 4.89
N LEU A 301 -15.08 3.95 5.00
CA LEU A 301 -16.12 3.13 5.64
C LEU A 301 -15.87 2.95 7.13
N GLY A 302 -14.77 2.29 7.50
CA GLY A 302 -14.46 1.79 8.84
C GLY A 302 -14.49 2.85 9.94
N ARG A 303 -14.05 4.07 9.63
CA ARG A 303 -14.07 5.21 10.56
C ARG A 303 -15.31 6.09 10.43
N SER A 304 -16.29 5.72 9.61
CA SER A 304 -17.57 6.45 9.55
C SER A 304 -18.43 6.15 10.78
N PRO A 305 -19.22 7.13 11.30
CA PRO A 305 -20.08 6.89 12.47
C PRO A 305 -21.03 5.70 12.31
N ALA A 306 -21.59 5.51 11.11
CA ALA A 306 -22.50 4.41 10.82
C ALA A 306 -21.81 3.04 10.88
N PHE A 307 -20.55 2.93 10.43
CA PHE A 307 -19.79 1.68 10.49
C PHE A 307 -19.24 1.42 11.90
N ILE A 308 -18.84 2.46 12.62
CA ILE A 308 -18.41 2.38 14.02
C ILE A 308 -19.53 1.81 14.90
N ASP A 309 -20.82 2.12 14.60
CA ASP A 309 -21.96 1.52 15.31
C ASP A 309 -21.96 -0.03 15.18
N HIS A 310 -21.70 -0.56 13.98
CA HIS A 310 -21.54 -2.01 13.79
C HIS A 310 -20.31 -2.57 14.52
N LEU A 311 -19.16 -1.90 14.43
CA LEU A 311 -17.93 -2.35 15.09
C LEU A 311 -18.09 -2.38 16.62
N ALA A 312 -18.68 -1.33 17.19
CA ALA A 312 -18.89 -1.21 18.64
C ALA A 312 -19.80 -2.34 19.18
N ARG A 313 -20.90 -2.65 18.47
CA ARG A 313 -21.80 -3.74 18.85
C ARG A 313 -21.12 -5.09 18.74
N LEU A 314 -20.50 -5.38 17.60
CA LEU A 314 -19.80 -6.66 17.40
C LEU A 314 -18.68 -6.85 18.44
N ALA A 315 -17.91 -5.80 18.74
CA ALA A 315 -16.88 -5.87 19.75
C ALA A 315 -17.47 -6.13 21.15
N ALA A 316 -18.55 -5.42 21.52
CA ALA A 316 -19.24 -5.66 22.79
C ALA A 316 -19.79 -7.09 22.91
N ASP A 317 -20.32 -7.66 21.82
CA ASP A 317 -20.81 -9.03 21.76
C ASP A 317 -19.66 -10.04 22.00
N HIS A 318 -18.56 -9.91 21.24
CA HIS A 318 -17.45 -10.86 21.32
C HIS A 318 -16.67 -10.80 22.64
N PHE A 319 -16.66 -9.63 23.31
CA PHE A 319 -15.97 -9.47 24.59
C PHE A 319 -16.91 -9.51 25.81
N GLY A 320 -18.22 -9.67 25.61
CA GLY A 320 -19.22 -9.71 26.69
C GLY A 320 -19.31 -8.39 27.48
N ALA A 321 -19.13 -7.25 26.79
CA ALA A 321 -18.86 -5.97 27.41
C ALA A 321 -19.94 -4.90 27.11
N HIS A 322 -21.23 -5.28 26.95
CA HIS A 322 -22.32 -4.39 26.57
C HIS A 322 -22.54 -3.18 27.51
N ASN A 323 -22.18 -3.29 28.76
CA ASN A 323 -22.32 -2.23 29.74
C ASN A 323 -21.01 -1.44 29.97
N ASP A 324 -19.92 -1.80 29.29
CA ASP A 324 -18.66 -1.09 29.41
C ASP A 324 -18.68 0.17 28.49
N LYS A 325 -18.36 1.29 29.10
CA LYS A 325 -18.30 2.59 28.40
C LYS A 325 -17.24 2.63 27.31
N VAL A 326 -16.23 1.78 27.36
CA VAL A 326 -15.19 1.67 26.31
C VAL A 326 -15.82 1.31 24.97
N PHE A 327 -16.85 0.45 24.96
CA PHE A 327 -17.52 -0.06 23.75
C PHE A 327 -18.69 0.82 23.29
N GLN A 328 -18.95 1.95 23.94
CA GLN A 328 -19.96 2.88 23.44
C GLN A 328 -19.51 3.54 22.13
N ILE A 329 -20.44 3.74 21.22
CA ILE A 329 -20.19 4.27 19.86
C ILE A 329 -19.36 5.55 19.91
N ASP A 330 -19.73 6.52 20.76
CA ASP A 330 -19.02 7.79 20.90
C ASP A 330 -17.56 7.61 21.34
N ASN A 331 -17.28 6.63 22.20
CA ASN A 331 -15.91 6.36 22.64
C ASN A 331 -15.11 5.67 21.55
N ILE A 332 -15.65 4.64 20.90
CA ILE A 332 -15.00 3.97 19.77
C ILE A 332 -14.72 4.95 18.62
N GLN A 333 -15.69 5.85 18.33
CA GLN A 333 -15.49 6.90 17.33
C GLN A 333 -14.29 7.79 17.67
N LYS A 334 -14.19 8.25 18.92
CA LYS A 334 -13.08 9.09 19.41
C LYS A 334 -11.75 8.34 19.38
N LEU A 335 -11.73 7.04 19.71
CA LEU A 335 -10.52 6.21 19.60
C LEU A 335 -9.99 6.17 18.16
N TYR A 336 -10.87 5.90 17.18
CA TYR A 336 -10.47 5.77 15.77
C TYR A 336 -10.24 7.11 15.05
N THR A 337 -10.68 8.23 15.59
CA THR A 337 -10.49 9.57 15.00
C THR A 337 -9.58 10.48 15.84
N ARG A 338 -8.89 9.94 16.85
CA ARG A 338 -7.94 10.72 17.64
C ARG A 338 -6.76 11.17 16.79
N VAL A 339 -6.46 12.48 16.81
CA VAL A 339 -5.33 13.08 16.12
C VAL A 339 -4.20 13.32 17.09
N LYS A 340 -3.00 12.87 16.74
CA LYS A 340 -1.81 13.00 17.57
C LYS A 340 -0.57 13.17 16.71
N LYS A 341 0.20 14.23 16.96
CA LYS A 341 1.55 14.35 16.38
C LYS A 341 2.48 13.33 17.03
N ASP A 342 3.03 12.43 16.25
CA ASP A 342 3.97 11.42 16.71
C ASP A 342 5.11 11.21 15.71
N PHE A 343 6.17 10.51 16.13
CA PHE A 343 7.34 10.29 15.31
C PHE A 343 7.16 9.16 14.29
N ILE A 344 6.36 8.14 14.62
CA ILE A 344 6.29 6.88 13.88
C ILE A 344 5.17 6.91 12.86
N ARG A 345 5.54 6.75 11.58
CA ARG A 345 4.60 6.78 10.45
C ARG A 345 3.51 5.70 10.56
N VAL A 346 3.89 4.48 10.88
CA VAL A 346 2.93 3.35 10.92
C VAL A 346 1.89 3.47 12.03
N ASP A 347 2.14 4.32 13.03
CA ASP A 347 1.23 4.61 14.13
C ASP A 347 0.46 5.94 13.93
N ALA A 348 0.73 6.63 12.82
CA ALA A 348 0.12 7.94 12.53
C ALA A 348 -1.37 7.80 12.19
N ASP A 349 -2.16 8.75 12.67
CA ASP A 349 -3.57 8.87 12.33
C ASP A 349 -3.78 9.38 10.89
N GLU A 350 -5.02 9.30 10.41
CA GLU A 350 -5.40 9.70 9.04
C GLU A 350 -4.96 11.11 8.67
N LEU A 351 -5.00 12.05 9.63
CA LEU A 351 -4.71 13.47 9.37
C LEU A 351 -3.20 13.74 9.38
N THR A 352 -2.42 13.08 10.24
CA THR A 352 -0.96 13.29 10.33
C THR A 352 -0.17 12.43 9.34
N TYR A 353 -0.72 11.32 8.85
CA TYR A 353 -0.05 10.39 7.96
C TYR A 353 0.54 11.03 6.67
N PRO A 354 -0.18 11.93 5.94
CA PRO A 354 0.37 12.57 4.76
C PRO A 354 1.65 13.38 5.01
N ALA A 355 1.79 14.00 6.18
CA ALA A 355 3.01 14.73 6.55
C ALA A 355 4.23 13.79 6.59
N HIS A 356 4.06 12.59 7.14
CA HIS A 356 5.10 11.57 7.16
C HIS A 356 5.48 11.06 5.76
N VAL A 357 4.52 10.92 4.88
CA VAL A 357 4.76 10.45 3.50
C VAL A 357 5.45 11.52 2.68
N ILE A 358 4.96 12.76 2.72
CA ILE A 358 5.48 13.86 1.91
C ILE A 358 6.95 14.16 2.23
N LEU A 359 7.34 14.14 3.52
CA LEU A 359 8.74 14.35 3.87
C LEU A 359 9.66 13.27 3.27
N ARG A 360 9.20 12.00 3.24
CA ARG A 360 9.95 10.89 2.64
C ARG A 360 10.06 11.05 1.13
N TYR A 361 8.95 11.38 0.48
CA TYR A 361 8.93 11.68 -0.94
C TYR A 361 9.95 12.76 -1.33
N GLU A 362 9.98 13.86 -0.59
CA GLU A 362 10.92 14.97 -0.89
C GLU A 362 12.37 14.53 -0.71
N ILE A 363 12.68 13.72 0.31
CA ILE A 363 14.03 13.19 0.54
C ILE A 363 14.40 12.19 -0.55
N GLU A 364 13.53 11.23 -0.87
CA GLU A 364 13.79 10.23 -1.92
C GLU A 364 14.03 10.87 -3.29
N ARG A 365 13.17 11.82 -3.66
CA ARG A 365 13.29 12.56 -4.91
C ARG A 365 14.65 13.21 -5.03
N ASP A 366 15.04 13.94 -4.02
CA ASP A 366 16.28 14.70 -4.02
C ASP A 366 17.52 13.78 -3.93
N LEU A 367 17.40 12.66 -3.22
CA LEU A 367 18.45 11.65 -3.09
C LEU A 367 18.67 10.90 -4.41
N MET A 368 17.59 10.40 -5.05
CA MET A 368 17.70 9.65 -6.31
C MET A 368 18.12 10.52 -7.48
N ASN A 369 17.73 11.79 -7.49
CA ASN A 369 18.19 12.76 -8.49
C ASN A 369 19.60 13.32 -8.20
N GLY A 370 20.28 12.88 -7.14
CA GLY A 370 21.64 13.29 -6.79
C GLY A 370 21.76 14.73 -6.28
N VAL A 371 20.66 15.36 -5.87
CA VAL A 371 20.62 16.73 -5.34
C VAL A 371 21.18 16.78 -3.92
N ILE A 372 20.94 15.73 -3.13
CA ILE A 372 21.45 15.55 -1.76
C ILE A 372 22.23 14.24 -1.64
N LYS A 373 23.02 14.11 -0.59
CA LYS A 373 23.75 12.90 -0.23
C LYS A 373 23.01 12.13 0.87
N HIS A 374 23.26 10.83 0.97
CA HIS A 374 22.71 10.00 2.05
C HIS A 374 23.11 10.52 3.44
N THR A 375 24.27 11.17 3.59
CA THR A 375 24.74 11.80 4.82
C THR A 375 23.90 12.99 5.27
N ASP A 376 23.18 13.65 4.36
CA ASP A 376 22.37 14.84 4.64
C ASP A 376 20.98 14.47 5.20
N VAL A 377 20.58 13.20 5.05
CA VAL A 377 19.23 12.74 5.35
C VAL A 377 18.79 12.95 6.81
N PRO A 378 19.61 12.73 7.84
CA PRO A 378 19.17 12.99 9.23
C PRO A 378 18.82 14.45 9.51
N GLU A 379 19.58 15.38 8.96
CA GLU A 379 19.34 16.81 9.14
C GLU A 379 18.07 17.26 8.40
N LEU A 380 17.95 16.86 7.14
CA LEU A 380 16.77 17.15 6.31
C LEU A 380 15.50 16.51 6.90
N TRP A 381 15.61 15.31 7.46
CA TRP A 381 14.50 14.67 8.14
C TRP A 381 14.03 15.48 9.36
N ASP A 382 14.96 15.90 10.21
CA ASP A 382 14.64 16.73 11.38
C ASP A 382 13.99 18.06 10.97
N GLU A 383 14.54 18.74 9.96
CA GLU A 383 13.96 19.97 9.41
C GLU A 383 12.52 19.78 8.93
N LYS A 384 12.27 18.74 8.12
CA LYS A 384 10.94 18.47 7.56
C LYS A 384 9.94 18.01 8.61
N MET A 385 10.36 17.20 9.60
CA MET A 385 9.51 16.81 10.73
C MET A 385 9.10 18.02 11.58
N ARG A 386 10.03 18.96 11.82
CA ARG A 386 9.69 20.20 12.52
C ARG A 386 8.72 21.06 11.72
N ALA A 387 8.95 21.20 10.45
CA ALA A 387 8.11 22.04 9.58
C ALA A 387 6.68 21.51 9.47
N SER A 388 6.48 20.18 9.39
CA SER A 388 5.17 19.56 9.16
C SER A 388 4.44 19.18 10.44
N LEU A 389 5.15 18.69 11.46
CA LEU A 389 4.55 18.15 12.70
C LEU A 389 5.04 18.87 13.96
N GLY A 390 6.00 19.78 13.88
CA GLY A 390 6.55 20.46 15.06
C GLY A 390 7.45 19.58 15.93
N LEU A 391 7.87 18.40 15.45
CA LEU A 391 8.63 17.42 16.21
C LEU A 391 10.09 17.41 15.78
N SER A 392 11.02 17.31 16.75
CA SER A 392 12.46 17.21 16.47
C SER A 392 12.94 15.78 16.59
N THR A 393 13.59 15.28 15.56
CA THR A 393 14.26 13.97 15.54
C THR A 393 15.77 14.06 15.71
N LYS A 394 16.29 15.22 16.10
CA LYS A 394 17.73 15.42 16.31
C LYS A 394 18.28 14.44 17.35
N GLY A 395 19.19 13.57 16.93
CA GLY A 395 19.76 12.52 17.76
C GLY A 395 18.82 11.33 18.05
N ASN A 396 17.62 11.33 17.51
CA ASN A 396 16.62 10.25 17.63
C ASN A 396 16.41 9.60 16.26
N TYR A 397 17.44 8.94 15.74
CA TYR A 397 17.42 8.35 14.40
C TYR A 397 16.48 7.14 14.30
N GLN A 398 16.35 6.37 15.39
CA GLN A 398 15.48 5.17 15.45
C GLN A 398 14.01 5.50 15.19
N ASN A 399 13.54 6.67 15.64
CA ASN A 399 12.19 7.18 15.42
C ASN A 399 12.15 8.26 14.33
N GLY A 400 13.30 8.59 13.75
CA GLY A 400 13.49 9.46 12.61
C GLY A 400 13.77 8.68 11.33
N CYS A 401 14.88 9.00 10.69
CA CYS A 401 15.24 8.49 9.36
C CYS A 401 15.54 6.98 9.27
N MET A 402 15.65 6.28 10.40
CA MET A 402 15.87 4.82 10.43
C MET A 402 14.58 4.02 10.66
N GLN A 403 13.40 4.65 10.69
CA GLN A 403 12.19 3.93 11.11
C GLN A 403 11.61 2.98 10.06
N ASP A 404 11.88 3.19 8.78
CA ASP A 404 11.26 2.45 7.68
C ASP A 404 12.18 1.40 7.08
N ILE A 405 11.66 0.21 6.83
CA ILE A 405 12.37 -0.88 6.18
C ILE A 405 12.60 -0.61 4.68
N HIS A 406 11.72 0.13 4.02
CA HIS A 406 11.72 0.39 2.57
C HIS A 406 13.06 0.90 2.04
N TRP A 407 13.75 1.72 2.81
CA TRP A 407 15.03 2.27 2.38
C TRP A 407 16.20 1.29 2.54
N THR A 408 16.01 0.23 3.33
CA THR A 408 17.06 -0.77 3.55
C THR A 408 17.28 -1.68 2.35
N ASP A 409 16.26 -1.88 1.53
CA ASP A 409 16.31 -2.71 0.31
C ASP A 409 16.28 -1.89 -0.98
N GLY A 410 16.19 -0.55 -0.87
CA GLY A 410 16.19 0.34 -2.02
C GLY A 410 14.83 0.51 -2.69
N SER A 411 13.72 0.31 -1.96
CA SER A 411 12.34 0.55 -2.44
C SER A 411 12.02 2.05 -2.54
N PHE A 412 12.90 2.82 -3.21
CA PHE A 412 12.68 4.25 -3.48
C PHE A 412 11.58 4.44 -4.53
N GLY A 413 10.71 5.43 -4.31
CA GLY A 413 9.54 5.70 -5.16
C GLY A 413 8.25 5.07 -4.65
N TYR A 414 8.28 4.25 -3.60
CA TYR A 414 7.09 3.58 -3.05
C TYR A 414 6.21 4.50 -2.20
N PHE A 415 6.80 5.35 -1.36
CA PHE A 415 6.06 6.13 -0.34
C PHE A 415 4.93 7.00 -0.88
N PRO A 416 5.01 7.63 -2.05
CA PRO A 416 3.89 8.41 -2.59
C PRO A 416 2.58 7.64 -2.68
N SER A 417 2.61 6.33 -2.96
CA SER A 417 1.46 5.46 -3.11
C SER A 417 0.51 5.50 -1.91
N TYR A 418 1.03 5.62 -0.71
CA TYR A 418 0.25 5.69 0.52
C TYR A 418 -0.68 6.92 0.57
N THR A 419 -0.14 8.11 0.33
CA THR A 419 -0.96 9.34 0.35
C THR A 419 -1.82 9.47 -0.90
N LEU A 420 -1.33 9.04 -2.05
CA LEU A 420 -2.14 8.94 -3.27
C LEU A 420 -3.35 8.03 -3.04
N GLY A 421 -3.14 6.88 -2.38
CA GLY A 421 -4.22 5.96 -2.01
C GLY A 421 -5.31 6.62 -1.18
N ALA A 422 -4.93 7.39 -0.14
CA ALA A 422 -5.90 8.13 0.67
C ALA A 422 -6.70 9.16 -0.15
N MET A 423 -6.03 9.85 -1.07
CA MET A 423 -6.68 10.84 -1.94
C MET A 423 -7.63 10.18 -2.95
N TYR A 424 -7.22 9.08 -3.59
CA TYR A 424 -8.09 8.30 -4.48
C TYR A 424 -9.32 7.78 -3.73
N ALA A 425 -9.14 7.21 -2.54
CA ALA A 425 -10.23 6.72 -1.71
C ALA A 425 -11.27 7.82 -1.41
N ALA A 426 -10.81 9.01 -1.02
CA ALA A 426 -11.68 10.15 -0.75
C ALA A 426 -12.41 10.64 -2.02
N GLN A 427 -11.73 10.67 -3.17
CA GLN A 427 -12.33 11.06 -4.45
C GLN A 427 -13.36 10.06 -4.93
N PHE A 428 -13.09 8.74 -4.82
CA PHE A 428 -14.03 7.68 -5.14
C PHE A 428 -15.28 7.75 -4.24
N MET A 429 -15.10 7.93 -2.93
CA MET A 429 -16.22 8.11 -2.00
C MET A 429 -17.07 9.34 -2.32
N ALA A 430 -16.44 10.47 -2.61
CA ALA A 430 -17.15 11.70 -2.96
C ALA A 430 -18.02 11.55 -4.23
N THR A 431 -17.51 10.81 -5.22
CA THR A 431 -18.26 10.52 -6.45
C THR A 431 -19.35 9.48 -6.21
N MET A 432 -19.05 8.41 -5.49
CA MET A 432 -20.01 7.36 -5.15
C MET A 432 -21.26 7.92 -4.46
N LYS A 433 -21.10 8.83 -3.50
CA LYS A 433 -22.19 9.49 -2.79
C LYS A 433 -23.16 10.28 -3.69
N GLN A 434 -22.81 10.56 -4.93
CA GLN A 434 -23.71 11.20 -5.89
C GLN A 434 -24.78 10.24 -6.45
N SER A 435 -24.54 8.92 -6.37
CA SER A 435 -25.40 7.88 -6.94
C SER A 435 -25.80 6.78 -5.97
N VAL A 436 -25.11 6.66 -4.83
CA VAL A 436 -25.34 5.65 -3.78
C VAL A 436 -25.60 6.35 -2.46
N ASP A 437 -26.68 6.00 -1.76
CA ASP A 437 -26.90 6.39 -0.37
C ASP A 437 -26.00 5.53 0.53
N VAL A 438 -24.73 5.95 0.63
CA VAL A 438 -23.67 5.22 1.36
C VAL A 438 -24.05 5.07 2.84
N ASP A 439 -24.59 6.12 3.47
CA ASP A 439 -24.93 6.09 4.89
C ASP A 439 -26.09 5.14 5.18
N ALA A 440 -27.08 5.07 4.31
CA ALA A 440 -28.18 4.12 4.45
C ALA A 440 -27.69 2.67 4.23
N ALA A 441 -26.85 2.43 3.22
CA ALA A 441 -26.24 1.13 2.96
C ALA A 441 -25.46 0.63 4.18
N ILE A 442 -24.61 1.48 4.76
CA ILE A 442 -23.84 1.11 5.95
C ILE A 442 -24.76 0.82 7.14
N ARG A 443 -25.70 1.72 7.46
CA ARG A 443 -26.65 1.51 8.59
C ARG A 443 -27.46 0.23 8.48
N SER A 444 -27.86 -0.15 7.26
CA SER A 444 -28.62 -1.39 7.05
C SER A 444 -27.76 -2.65 7.17
N GLY A 445 -26.42 -2.52 7.10
CA GLY A 445 -25.49 -3.66 6.99
C GLY A 445 -25.43 -4.29 5.59
N ASP A 446 -26.18 -3.73 4.60
CA ASP A 446 -26.09 -4.17 3.20
C ASP A 446 -25.16 -3.24 2.42
N LEU A 447 -23.90 -3.62 2.32
CA LEU A 447 -22.87 -2.88 1.60
C LEU A 447 -22.84 -3.18 0.10
N SER A 448 -23.75 -4.01 -0.41
CA SER A 448 -23.78 -4.42 -1.83
C SER A 448 -23.82 -3.24 -2.82
N PRO A 449 -24.55 -2.14 -2.58
CA PRO A 449 -24.53 -0.98 -3.50
C PRO A 449 -23.16 -0.31 -3.59
N ILE A 450 -22.43 -0.24 -2.47
CA ILE A 450 -21.06 0.32 -2.38
C ILE A 450 -20.11 -0.54 -3.19
N PHE A 451 -20.12 -1.86 -2.96
CA PHE A 451 -19.22 -2.78 -3.65
C PHE A 451 -19.57 -2.96 -5.14
N ALA A 452 -20.85 -2.85 -5.51
CA ALA A 452 -21.26 -2.82 -6.90
C ALA A 452 -20.69 -1.60 -7.65
N TRP A 453 -20.65 -0.43 -6.99
CA TRP A 453 -20.02 0.77 -7.57
C TRP A 453 -18.51 0.57 -7.75
N LEU A 454 -17.80 0.07 -6.73
CA LEU A 454 -16.36 -0.23 -6.81
C LEU A 454 -16.06 -1.28 -7.87
N GLN A 455 -16.84 -2.36 -7.94
CA GLN A 455 -16.70 -3.41 -8.95
C GLN A 455 -16.82 -2.84 -10.35
N SER A 456 -17.83 -2.01 -10.61
CA SER A 456 -18.12 -1.50 -11.96
C SER A 456 -17.11 -0.46 -12.41
N ASN A 457 -16.62 0.39 -11.51
CA ASN A 457 -15.82 1.56 -11.84
C ASN A 457 -14.32 1.34 -11.64
N ILE A 458 -13.91 0.44 -10.73
CA ILE A 458 -12.50 0.23 -10.37
C ILE A 458 -12.09 -1.23 -10.58
N TRP A 459 -12.67 -2.17 -9.84
CA TRP A 459 -12.13 -3.53 -9.71
C TRP A 459 -12.13 -4.30 -11.04
N SER A 460 -13.25 -4.24 -11.79
CA SER A 460 -13.35 -4.92 -13.08
C SER A 460 -12.45 -4.36 -14.19
N LYS A 461 -11.75 -3.25 -13.93
CA LYS A 461 -10.86 -2.62 -14.91
C LYS A 461 -9.45 -3.21 -14.87
N GLY A 462 -9.03 -3.77 -13.73
CA GLY A 462 -7.64 -4.21 -13.57
C GLY A 462 -6.66 -3.13 -14.00
N SER A 463 -5.72 -3.50 -14.88
CA SER A 463 -4.76 -2.58 -15.51
C SER A 463 -5.06 -2.26 -16.98
N LEU A 464 -6.31 -2.42 -17.43
CA LEU A 464 -6.71 -2.07 -18.81
C LEU A 464 -6.56 -0.58 -19.12
N LEU A 465 -6.78 0.28 -18.13
CA LEU A 465 -6.67 1.73 -18.23
C LEU A 465 -5.38 2.21 -17.56
N THR A 466 -4.85 3.34 -17.96
CA THR A 466 -3.84 4.06 -17.16
C THR A 466 -4.49 4.56 -15.87
N THR A 467 -3.69 4.92 -14.87
CA THR A 467 -4.22 5.43 -13.59
C THR A 467 -5.11 6.65 -13.78
N ASP A 468 -4.66 7.62 -14.60
CA ASP A 468 -5.43 8.83 -14.90
C ASP A 468 -6.73 8.54 -15.64
N GLU A 469 -6.70 7.62 -16.62
CA GLU A 469 -7.90 7.19 -17.34
C GLU A 469 -8.90 6.51 -16.41
N LEU A 470 -8.42 5.61 -15.52
CA LEU A 470 -9.25 4.92 -14.55
C LEU A 470 -9.96 5.93 -13.62
N VAL A 471 -9.19 6.83 -13.02
CA VAL A 471 -9.72 7.83 -12.07
C VAL A 471 -10.67 8.79 -12.78
N LYS A 472 -10.30 9.27 -13.97
CA LYS A 472 -11.17 10.16 -14.78
C LYS A 472 -12.45 9.49 -15.23
N GLN A 473 -12.38 8.22 -15.65
CA GLN A 473 -13.58 7.47 -16.01
C GLN A 473 -14.51 7.22 -14.82
N ALA A 474 -13.93 6.92 -13.65
CA ALA A 474 -14.70 6.66 -12.43
C ALA A 474 -15.29 7.93 -11.80
N THR A 475 -14.61 9.09 -11.92
CA THR A 475 -14.94 10.28 -11.12
C THR A 475 -15.19 11.56 -11.94
N GLY A 476 -14.92 11.54 -13.25
CA GLY A 476 -15.08 12.69 -14.14
C GLY A 476 -13.85 13.61 -14.21
N GLU A 477 -12.88 13.46 -13.31
CA GLU A 477 -11.62 14.23 -13.29
C GLU A 477 -10.43 13.35 -12.86
N THR A 478 -9.22 13.76 -13.18
CA THR A 478 -7.98 13.13 -12.64
C THR A 478 -7.87 13.41 -11.14
N LEU A 479 -6.83 12.87 -10.49
CA LEU A 479 -6.63 13.06 -9.04
C LEU A 479 -6.70 14.53 -8.63
N ASN A 480 -7.54 14.82 -7.63
CA ASN A 480 -7.76 16.16 -7.11
C ASN A 480 -7.82 16.15 -5.58
N ALA A 481 -6.82 16.77 -4.94
CA ALA A 481 -6.68 16.83 -3.49
C ALA A 481 -7.85 17.52 -2.77
N LYS A 482 -8.71 18.27 -3.48
CA LYS A 482 -9.90 18.92 -2.89
C LYS A 482 -10.83 17.94 -2.19
N HIS A 483 -10.98 16.73 -2.74
CA HIS A 483 -11.85 15.69 -2.16
C HIS A 483 -11.30 15.16 -0.84
N PHE A 484 -10.00 14.96 -0.78
CA PHE A 484 -9.31 14.56 0.44
C PHE A 484 -9.38 15.66 1.50
N LYS A 485 -9.12 16.92 1.14
CA LYS A 485 -9.28 18.07 2.04
C LYS A 485 -10.69 18.17 2.59
N ALA A 486 -11.71 18.07 1.72
CA ALA A 486 -13.11 18.14 2.12
C ALA A 486 -13.49 17.00 3.10
N HIS A 487 -13.02 15.79 2.84
CA HIS A 487 -13.19 14.64 3.73
C HIS A 487 -12.58 14.89 5.11
N LEU A 488 -11.34 15.36 5.19
CA LEU A 488 -10.65 15.64 6.45
C LEU A 488 -11.33 16.78 7.22
N VAL A 489 -11.74 17.85 6.54
CA VAL A 489 -12.51 18.96 7.16
C VAL A 489 -13.80 18.43 7.75
N GLN A 490 -14.57 17.63 7.01
CA GLN A 490 -15.82 17.07 7.50
C GLN A 490 -15.64 16.19 8.74
N ARG A 491 -14.56 15.40 8.78
CA ARG A 491 -14.33 14.45 9.89
C ARG A 491 -13.74 15.10 11.14
N TYR A 492 -12.80 16.02 10.97
CA TYR A 492 -11.98 16.52 12.07
C TYR A 492 -12.27 17.96 12.48
N ILE A 493 -12.81 18.79 11.59
CA ILE A 493 -12.98 20.22 11.83
C ILE A 493 -14.46 20.61 11.94
N ALA A 494 -15.35 20.07 11.12
CA ALA A 494 -16.77 20.41 11.09
C ALA A 494 -17.58 20.04 12.35
#